data_9a410e3b4d65a36147a339afe8e2714e
#
_entry.id   9a410e3b4d65a36147a339afe8e2714e
#
_cell.length_a   1.000
_cell.length_b   1.000
_cell.length_c   1.000
_cell.angle_alpha   90.00
_cell.angle_beta   90.00
_cell.angle_gamma   90.00
#
_symmetry.space_group_name_H-M   'P 1'
#
loop_
_entity.id
_entity.type
_entity.pdbx_description
1 polymer ?
#
loop_
_entity_poly.entity_id
_entity_poly.type
_entity_poly.pdbx_seq_one_letter_code
_entity_poly.pdbx_strand_id
1 'polypeptide(L)'
;MTNDLEAIRKGKILMLAGTDLAGTDLAGADLAGADLSQANLSGANLAGANLQRAVLRANLRGADLSGADLRGADFRNADLRGVSFANALVRDASFGGAFLTGAALGNLDLSGVDFRGADLRGASLGRAILLGADLSNANLSGADLSGADLEEALLNGAVLRGANLTGANLLCASIEQTVWDGALLDRACLQGTPLSL
;
A
#
# COMPACT_ATOMS: atom_id res chain seq x y z
N MET A 1 6.69 -19.53 -24.90
CA MET A 1 6.82 -18.63 -23.76
C MET A 1 7.34 -17.23 -24.11
N THR A 2 8.37 -17.05 -24.95
CA THR A 2 8.92 -15.72 -25.28
C THR A 2 7.95 -14.79 -26.04
N ASN A 3 7.12 -15.32 -26.97
CA ASN A 3 6.14 -14.52 -27.70
C ASN A 3 4.97 -14.04 -26.82
N ASP A 4 4.63 -14.79 -25.77
CA ASP A 4 3.54 -14.44 -24.87
C ASP A 4 3.94 -13.30 -23.92
N LEU A 5 5.20 -13.29 -23.44
CA LEU A 5 5.66 -12.24 -22.53
C LEU A 5 5.74 -10.87 -23.24
N GLU A 6 6.19 -10.85 -24.50
CA GLU A 6 6.21 -9.60 -25.27
C GLU A 6 4.79 -9.08 -25.57
N ALA A 7 3.84 -9.98 -25.83
CA ALA A 7 2.43 -9.63 -26.01
C ALA A 7 1.80 -9.10 -24.71
N ILE A 8 2.16 -9.69 -23.56
CA ILE A 8 1.78 -9.19 -22.24
C ILE A 8 2.35 -7.79 -22.02
N ARG A 9 3.65 -7.60 -22.22
CA ARG A 9 4.29 -6.27 -22.03
C ARG A 9 3.67 -5.18 -22.90
N LYS A 10 3.17 -5.51 -24.09
CA LYS A 10 2.52 -4.58 -25.02
C LYS A 10 1.01 -4.42 -24.76
N GLY A 11 0.47 -4.97 -23.70
CA GLY A 11 -0.96 -4.88 -23.38
C GLY A 11 -1.89 -5.64 -24.32
N LYS A 12 -1.36 -6.61 -25.08
CA LYS A 12 -2.19 -7.42 -26.00
C LYS A 12 -2.85 -8.60 -25.29
N ILE A 13 -2.32 -9.01 -24.14
CA ILE A 13 -2.85 -10.10 -23.31
C ILE A 13 -3.05 -9.51 -21.90
N LEU A 14 -4.30 -9.30 -21.51
CA LEU A 14 -4.67 -8.69 -20.22
C LEU A 14 -5.43 -9.67 -19.29
N MET A 15 -5.86 -10.83 -19.81
CA MET A 15 -6.50 -11.88 -19.00
C MET A 15 -5.40 -12.83 -18.51
N LEU A 16 -4.84 -12.46 -17.33
CA LEU A 16 -3.67 -13.12 -16.75
C LEU A 16 -3.97 -13.79 -15.41
N ALA A 17 -5.26 -14.00 -15.12
CA ALA A 17 -5.69 -14.61 -13.86
C ALA A 17 -5.05 -16.00 -13.66
N GLY A 18 -4.47 -16.25 -12.49
CA GLY A 18 -3.83 -17.51 -12.13
C GLY A 18 -2.55 -17.84 -12.88
N THR A 19 -2.00 -16.93 -13.70
CA THR A 19 -0.75 -17.18 -14.45
C THR A 19 0.47 -17.13 -13.52
N ASP A 20 1.50 -17.91 -13.88
CA ASP A 20 2.80 -17.83 -13.21
C ASP A 20 3.73 -16.88 -13.99
N LEU A 21 3.97 -15.73 -13.39
CA LEU A 21 4.84 -14.65 -13.87
C LEU A 21 5.96 -14.35 -12.84
N ALA A 22 6.29 -15.32 -11.99
CA ALA A 22 7.31 -15.15 -10.98
C ALA A 22 8.67 -14.80 -11.61
N GLY A 23 9.34 -13.78 -11.06
CA GLY A 23 10.64 -13.31 -11.50
C GLY A 23 10.68 -12.77 -12.94
N THR A 24 9.53 -12.56 -13.60
CA THR A 24 9.52 -12.05 -14.98
C THR A 24 9.86 -10.56 -15.03
N ASP A 25 10.49 -10.14 -16.14
CA ASP A 25 10.71 -8.72 -16.42
C ASP A 25 9.53 -8.13 -17.18
N LEU A 26 8.70 -7.37 -16.44
CA LEU A 26 7.55 -6.61 -16.91
C LEU A 26 7.77 -5.10 -16.74
N ALA A 27 9.04 -4.66 -16.66
CA ALA A 27 9.34 -3.24 -16.53
C ALA A 27 8.75 -2.44 -17.71
N GLY A 28 8.04 -1.34 -17.38
CA GLY A 28 7.36 -0.49 -18.35
C GLY A 28 6.23 -1.16 -19.13
N ALA A 29 5.77 -2.35 -18.72
CA ALA A 29 4.67 -3.05 -19.41
C ALA A 29 3.36 -2.24 -19.33
N ASP A 30 2.55 -2.31 -20.37
CA ASP A 30 1.20 -1.77 -20.37
C ASP A 30 0.20 -2.86 -19.94
N LEU A 31 -0.15 -2.81 -18.67
CA LEU A 31 -1.06 -3.76 -18.02
C LEU A 31 -2.32 -3.03 -17.48
N ALA A 32 -2.66 -1.88 -18.07
CA ALA A 32 -3.83 -1.13 -17.66
C ALA A 32 -5.10 -1.98 -17.79
N GLY A 33 -5.85 -2.10 -16.69
CA GLY A 33 -7.08 -2.90 -16.61
C GLY A 33 -6.85 -4.42 -16.69
N ALA A 34 -5.60 -4.91 -16.62
CA ALA A 34 -5.32 -6.34 -16.65
C ALA A 34 -5.97 -7.07 -15.46
N ASP A 35 -6.50 -8.26 -15.71
CA ASP A 35 -6.88 -9.20 -14.65
C ASP A 35 -5.71 -10.11 -14.32
N LEU A 36 -5.06 -9.82 -13.19
CA LEU A 36 -3.96 -10.57 -12.59
C LEU A 36 -4.41 -11.30 -11.31
N SER A 37 -5.72 -11.51 -11.15
CA SER A 37 -6.25 -12.20 -9.97
C SER A 37 -5.60 -13.57 -9.80
N GLN A 38 -5.14 -13.87 -8.58
CA GLN A 38 -4.48 -15.13 -8.21
C GLN A 38 -3.18 -15.43 -9.01
N ALA A 39 -2.67 -14.50 -9.79
CA ALA A 39 -1.39 -14.66 -10.47
C ALA A 39 -0.22 -14.74 -9.46
N ASN A 40 0.85 -15.41 -9.87
CA ASN A 40 2.11 -15.41 -9.13
C ASN A 40 3.07 -14.41 -9.78
N LEU A 41 3.23 -13.25 -9.17
CA LEU A 41 4.15 -12.17 -9.57
C LEU A 41 5.32 -12.04 -8.59
N SER A 42 5.59 -13.07 -7.79
CA SER A 42 6.67 -13.00 -6.79
C SER A 42 8.01 -12.69 -7.43
N GLY A 43 8.71 -11.66 -6.92
CA GLY A 43 9.98 -11.20 -7.46
C GLY A 43 9.93 -10.64 -8.89
N ALA A 44 8.75 -10.41 -9.46
CA ALA A 44 8.64 -9.81 -10.79
C ALA A 44 9.11 -8.35 -10.79
N ASN A 45 9.73 -7.92 -11.89
CA ASN A 45 10.07 -6.53 -12.12
C ASN A 45 8.92 -5.83 -12.86
N LEU A 46 8.18 -5.00 -12.16
CA LEU A 46 7.07 -4.18 -12.66
C LEU A 46 7.42 -2.68 -12.61
N ALA A 47 8.70 -2.34 -12.51
CA ALA A 47 9.15 -0.96 -12.40
C ALA A 47 8.65 -0.13 -13.60
N GLY A 48 7.99 1.01 -13.31
CA GLY A 48 7.43 1.89 -14.33
C GLY A 48 6.28 1.32 -15.15
N ALA A 49 5.73 0.15 -14.80
CA ALA A 49 4.60 -0.45 -15.51
C ALA A 49 3.32 0.40 -15.34
N ASN A 50 2.49 0.41 -16.37
CA ASN A 50 1.15 0.95 -16.30
C ASN A 50 0.18 -0.13 -15.81
N LEU A 51 -0.25 -0.04 -14.57
CA LEU A 51 -1.16 -0.97 -13.89
C LEU A 51 -2.46 -0.28 -13.47
N GLN A 52 -2.80 0.84 -14.13
CA GLN A 52 -4.01 1.58 -13.81
C GLN A 52 -5.24 0.66 -13.87
N ARG A 53 -6.04 0.65 -12.80
CA ARG A 53 -7.27 -0.15 -12.68
C ARG A 53 -7.08 -1.66 -12.88
N ALA A 54 -5.84 -2.16 -12.80
CA ALA A 54 -5.57 -3.60 -12.85
C ALA A 54 -6.11 -4.28 -11.59
N VAL A 55 -6.53 -5.54 -11.74
CA VAL A 55 -6.91 -6.40 -10.61
C VAL A 55 -5.70 -7.21 -10.18
N LEU A 56 -5.10 -6.84 -9.05
CA LEU A 56 -3.84 -7.36 -8.51
C LEU A 56 -4.04 -8.13 -7.20
N ARG A 57 -5.15 -8.85 -7.05
CA ARG A 57 -5.40 -9.74 -5.92
C ARG A 57 -4.54 -11.00 -6.05
N ALA A 58 -3.23 -10.85 -5.94
CA ALA A 58 -2.21 -11.75 -6.41
C ALA A 58 -1.08 -11.92 -5.38
N ASN A 59 -0.17 -12.85 -5.65
CA ASN A 59 1.10 -12.93 -4.94
C ASN A 59 2.14 -12.03 -5.63
N LEU A 60 2.46 -10.89 -5.00
CA LEU A 60 3.49 -9.94 -5.47
C LEU A 60 4.70 -9.91 -4.52
N ARG A 61 4.88 -10.90 -3.69
CA ARG A 61 5.96 -10.90 -2.68
C ARG A 61 7.32 -10.58 -3.30
N GLY A 62 7.96 -9.51 -2.79
CA GLY A 62 9.27 -9.06 -3.26
C GLY A 62 9.31 -8.53 -4.68
N ALA A 63 8.15 -8.24 -5.30
CA ALA A 63 8.10 -7.58 -6.60
C ALA A 63 8.59 -6.14 -6.52
N ASP A 64 9.06 -5.59 -7.64
CA ASP A 64 9.42 -4.19 -7.78
C ASP A 64 8.32 -3.43 -8.53
N LEU A 65 7.60 -2.56 -7.83
CA LEU A 65 6.58 -1.63 -8.35
C LEU A 65 7.08 -0.18 -8.39
N SER A 66 8.40 0.02 -8.33
CA SER A 66 8.98 1.38 -8.30
C SER A 66 8.59 2.16 -9.54
N GLY A 67 8.06 3.39 -9.35
CA GLY A 67 7.61 4.26 -10.43
C GLY A 67 6.40 3.75 -11.22
N ALA A 68 5.77 2.65 -10.83
CA ALA A 68 4.59 2.12 -11.52
C ALA A 68 3.37 3.05 -11.33
N ASP A 69 2.51 3.08 -12.34
CA ASP A 69 1.21 3.74 -12.24
C ASP A 69 0.15 2.74 -11.79
N LEU A 70 -0.22 2.83 -10.51
CA LEU A 70 -1.14 1.93 -9.82
C LEU A 70 -2.50 2.59 -9.54
N ARG A 71 -2.80 3.73 -10.17
CA ARG A 71 -4.03 4.48 -9.88
C ARG A 71 -5.27 3.63 -10.12
N GLY A 72 -6.11 3.53 -9.09
CA GLY A 72 -7.33 2.73 -9.12
C GLY A 72 -7.10 1.22 -9.15
N ALA A 73 -5.87 0.73 -8.93
CA ALA A 73 -5.58 -0.71 -8.89
C ALA A 73 -6.18 -1.40 -7.66
N ASP A 74 -6.59 -2.64 -7.82
CA ASP A 74 -7.21 -3.44 -6.78
C ASP A 74 -6.23 -4.48 -6.22
N PHE A 75 -5.62 -4.16 -5.08
CA PHE A 75 -4.70 -5.03 -4.33
C PHE A 75 -5.37 -5.73 -3.14
N ARG A 76 -6.70 -5.78 -3.07
CA ARG A 76 -7.38 -6.37 -1.92
C ARG A 76 -6.94 -7.83 -1.71
N ASN A 77 -6.54 -8.13 -0.45
CA ASN A 77 -6.01 -9.43 -0.05
C ASN A 77 -4.73 -9.89 -0.77
N ALA A 78 -4.03 -9.00 -1.47
CA ALA A 78 -2.76 -9.31 -2.13
C ALA A 78 -1.63 -9.57 -1.13
N ASP A 79 -0.67 -10.41 -1.52
CA ASP A 79 0.59 -10.58 -0.78
C ASP A 79 1.63 -9.60 -1.33
N LEU A 80 1.84 -8.50 -0.60
CA LEU A 80 2.72 -7.38 -0.96
C LEU A 80 3.94 -7.29 -0.03
N ARG A 81 4.27 -8.37 0.67
CA ARG A 81 5.39 -8.38 1.62
C ARG A 81 6.71 -8.14 0.91
N GLY A 82 7.44 -7.11 1.39
CA GLY A 82 8.74 -6.73 0.83
C GLY A 82 8.69 -6.12 -0.57
N VAL A 83 7.53 -5.63 -1.01
CA VAL A 83 7.37 -4.89 -2.27
C VAL A 83 7.96 -3.49 -2.13
N SER A 84 8.62 -3.02 -3.20
CA SER A 84 9.02 -1.63 -3.34
C SER A 84 7.96 -0.84 -4.11
N PHE A 85 7.45 0.24 -3.50
CA PHE A 85 6.54 1.21 -4.12
C PHE A 85 7.22 2.56 -4.37
N ALA A 86 8.54 2.64 -4.35
CA ALA A 86 9.28 3.90 -4.47
C ALA A 86 8.81 4.70 -5.70
N ASN A 87 8.33 5.94 -5.49
CA ASN A 87 7.80 6.82 -6.54
C ASN A 87 6.60 6.28 -7.32
N ALA A 88 5.90 5.26 -6.86
CA ALA A 88 4.68 4.75 -7.49
C ALA A 88 3.52 5.75 -7.33
N LEU A 89 2.61 5.75 -8.30
CA LEU A 89 1.36 6.53 -8.26
C LEU A 89 0.23 5.62 -7.78
N VAL A 90 -0.27 5.83 -6.55
CA VAL A 90 -1.19 4.89 -5.89
C VAL A 90 -2.57 5.47 -5.59
N ARG A 91 -2.88 6.67 -6.11
CA ARG A 91 -4.18 7.30 -5.86
C ARG A 91 -5.34 6.37 -6.26
N ASP A 92 -6.39 6.34 -5.42
CA ASP A 92 -7.59 5.53 -5.62
C ASP A 92 -7.33 4.00 -5.66
N ALA A 93 -6.12 3.53 -5.32
CA ALA A 93 -5.85 2.11 -5.17
C ALA A 93 -6.50 1.56 -3.89
N SER A 94 -6.86 0.27 -3.89
CA SER A 94 -7.41 -0.40 -2.71
C SER A 94 -6.46 -1.49 -2.23
N PHE A 95 -6.06 -1.41 -0.95
CA PHE A 95 -5.21 -2.38 -0.25
C PHE A 95 -5.97 -3.10 0.88
N GLY A 96 -7.31 -3.08 0.87
CA GLY A 96 -8.11 -3.69 1.92
C GLY A 96 -7.72 -5.16 2.17
N GLY A 97 -7.35 -5.51 3.41
CA GLY A 97 -6.91 -6.85 3.80
C GLY A 97 -5.57 -7.30 3.20
N ALA A 98 -4.83 -6.44 2.50
CA ALA A 98 -3.54 -6.80 1.90
C ALA A 98 -2.45 -7.04 2.96
N PHE A 99 -1.48 -7.89 2.62
CA PHE A 99 -0.30 -8.17 3.46
C PHE A 99 0.85 -7.27 3.03
N LEU A 100 1.10 -6.20 3.78
CA LEU A 100 2.10 -5.15 3.51
C LEU A 100 3.22 -5.13 4.57
N THR A 101 3.43 -6.24 5.28
CA THR A 101 4.47 -6.32 6.31
C THR A 101 5.82 -5.92 5.75
N GLY A 102 6.44 -4.89 6.35
CA GLY A 102 7.74 -4.37 5.93
C GLY A 102 7.74 -3.65 4.58
N ALA A 103 6.58 -3.33 3.99
CA ALA A 103 6.52 -2.60 2.72
C ALA A 103 7.08 -1.17 2.83
N ALA A 104 7.73 -0.71 1.76
CA ALA A 104 8.28 0.64 1.67
C ALA A 104 7.26 1.59 1.01
N LEU A 105 6.54 2.36 1.82
CA LEU A 105 5.47 3.28 1.42
C LEU A 105 5.79 4.75 1.78
N GLY A 106 7.01 5.02 2.25
CA GLY A 106 7.41 6.36 2.69
C GLY A 106 7.41 7.38 1.56
N ASN A 107 7.05 8.62 1.89
CA ASN A 107 6.94 9.77 0.98
C ASN A 107 5.92 9.61 -0.16
N LEU A 108 5.06 8.62 -0.16
CA LEU A 108 4.00 8.46 -1.16
C LEU A 108 2.77 9.31 -0.82
N ASP A 109 2.05 9.74 -1.86
CA ASP A 109 0.70 10.28 -1.73
C ASP A 109 -0.29 9.11 -1.69
N LEU A 110 -0.75 8.80 -0.47
CA LEU A 110 -1.70 7.75 -0.13
C LEU A 110 -3.06 8.36 0.29
N SER A 111 -3.34 9.59 -0.12
CA SER A 111 -4.57 10.30 0.26
C SER A 111 -5.80 9.51 -0.18
N GLY A 112 -6.74 9.30 0.74
CA GLY A 112 -7.99 8.59 0.50
C GLY A 112 -7.86 7.10 0.17
N VAL A 113 -6.65 6.51 0.27
CA VAL A 113 -6.42 5.10 -0.03
C VAL A 113 -7.09 4.20 1.00
N ASP A 114 -7.69 3.09 0.55
CA ASP A 114 -8.32 2.07 1.39
C ASP A 114 -7.29 1.04 1.88
N PHE A 115 -6.97 1.08 3.19
CA PHE A 115 -6.14 0.11 3.89
C PHE A 115 -6.91 -0.69 4.95
N ARG A 116 -8.24 -0.74 4.87
CA ARG A 116 -9.07 -1.41 5.88
C ARG A 116 -8.62 -2.86 6.12
N GLY A 117 -8.30 -3.17 7.38
CA GLY A 117 -7.87 -4.51 7.78
C GLY A 117 -6.53 -4.95 7.19
N ALA A 118 -5.75 -4.07 6.57
CA ALA A 118 -4.44 -4.40 6.02
C ALA A 118 -3.42 -4.73 7.11
N ASP A 119 -2.49 -5.62 6.80
CA ASP A 119 -1.34 -5.93 7.67
C ASP A 119 -0.14 -5.07 7.28
N LEU A 120 0.03 -3.94 7.96
CA LEU A 120 1.09 -2.95 7.77
C LEU A 120 2.20 -3.06 8.84
N ARG A 121 2.35 -4.21 9.49
CA ARG A 121 3.34 -4.38 10.56
C ARG A 121 4.75 -4.09 10.06
N GLY A 122 5.45 -3.19 10.77
CA GLY A 122 6.81 -2.80 10.43
C GLY A 122 6.96 -2.11 9.07
N ALA A 123 5.86 -1.69 8.43
CA ALA A 123 5.92 -0.93 7.19
C ALA A 123 6.56 0.44 7.40
N SER A 124 7.28 0.93 6.40
CA SER A 124 7.82 2.29 6.39
C SER A 124 6.83 3.22 5.70
N LEU A 125 6.20 4.11 6.47
CA LEU A 125 5.23 5.13 6.05
C LEU A 125 5.73 6.54 6.41
N GLY A 126 7.01 6.68 6.71
CA GLY A 126 7.58 7.96 7.10
C GLY A 126 7.32 9.04 6.05
N ARG A 127 6.77 10.18 6.48
CA ARG A 127 6.39 11.31 5.61
C ARG A 127 5.41 10.97 4.48
N ALA A 128 4.71 9.86 4.55
CA ALA A 128 3.63 9.56 3.61
C ALA A 128 2.46 10.53 3.85
N ILE A 129 1.74 10.88 2.78
CA ILE A 129 0.51 11.67 2.86
C ILE A 129 -0.65 10.68 2.92
N LEU A 130 -1.29 10.56 4.08
CA LEU A 130 -2.40 9.66 4.37
C LEU A 130 -3.69 10.45 4.65
N LEU A 131 -3.80 11.66 4.09
CA LEU A 131 -4.96 12.54 4.26
C LEU A 131 -6.25 11.80 3.92
N GLY A 132 -7.15 11.67 4.90
CA GLY A 132 -8.43 10.98 4.74
C GLY A 132 -8.32 9.49 4.37
N ALA A 133 -7.15 8.85 4.49
CA ALA A 133 -7.00 7.42 4.23
C ALA A 133 -7.80 6.57 5.24
N ASP A 134 -8.34 5.43 4.79
CA ASP A 134 -9.06 4.51 5.67
C ASP A 134 -8.15 3.37 6.15
N LEU A 135 -7.66 3.51 7.37
CA LEU A 135 -6.83 2.54 8.10
C LEU A 135 -7.65 1.77 9.15
N SER A 136 -8.98 1.78 9.06
CA SER A 136 -9.84 1.11 10.03
C SER A 136 -9.49 -0.37 10.15
N ASN A 137 -9.29 -0.83 11.38
CA ASN A 137 -8.89 -2.21 11.72
C ASN A 137 -7.54 -2.66 11.11
N ALA A 138 -6.73 -1.77 10.56
CA ALA A 138 -5.39 -2.10 10.06
C ALA A 138 -4.42 -2.42 11.21
N ASN A 139 -3.46 -3.29 10.96
CA ASN A 139 -2.39 -3.58 11.92
C ASN A 139 -1.11 -2.84 11.53
N LEU A 140 -0.81 -1.78 12.26
CA LEU A 140 0.36 -0.91 12.08
C LEU A 140 1.41 -1.14 13.19
N SER A 141 1.40 -2.30 13.85
CA SER A 141 2.34 -2.56 14.94
C SER A 141 3.79 -2.43 14.47
N GLY A 142 4.57 -1.59 15.16
CA GLY A 142 5.96 -1.31 14.82
C GLY A 142 6.19 -0.58 13.50
N ALA A 143 5.14 -0.06 12.86
CA ALA A 143 5.30 0.73 11.64
C ALA A 143 5.97 2.09 11.92
N ASP A 144 6.72 2.60 10.96
CA ASP A 144 7.26 3.96 10.99
C ASP A 144 6.33 4.92 10.25
N LEU A 145 5.64 5.77 11.00
CA LEU A 145 4.74 6.84 10.55
C LEU A 145 5.34 8.22 10.89
N SER A 146 6.65 8.30 11.11
CA SER A 146 7.29 9.55 11.50
C SER A 146 7.08 10.65 10.45
N GLY A 147 6.54 11.79 10.91
CA GLY A 147 6.21 12.92 10.05
C GLY A 147 5.13 12.65 8.99
N ALA A 148 4.41 11.53 9.07
CA ALA A 148 3.30 11.24 8.16
C ALA A 148 2.14 12.23 8.38
N ASP A 149 1.42 12.54 7.31
CA ASP A 149 0.20 13.34 7.36
C ASP A 149 -1.04 12.42 7.39
N LEU A 150 -1.62 12.29 8.58
CA LEU A 150 -2.82 11.47 8.89
C LEU A 150 -4.05 12.36 9.15
N GLU A 151 -4.04 13.61 8.65
CA GLU A 151 -5.18 14.51 8.81
C GLU A 151 -6.45 13.84 8.26
N GLU A 152 -7.54 13.88 9.07
CA GLU A 152 -8.83 13.26 8.76
C GLU A 152 -8.77 11.73 8.48
N ALA A 153 -7.65 11.06 8.72
CA ALA A 153 -7.55 9.61 8.51
C ALA A 153 -8.47 8.83 9.46
N LEU A 154 -8.98 7.70 8.99
CA LEU A 154 -9.80 6.79 9.78
C LEU A 154 -8.92 5.68 10.36
N LEU A 155 -8.69 5.72 11.68
CA LEU A 155 -7.87 4.75 12.42
C LEU A 155 -8.70 3.89 13.39
N ASN A 156 -10.03 3.90 13.25
CA ASN A 156 -10.91 3.19 14.18
C ASN A 156 -10.59 1.70 14.25
N GLY A 157 -10.32 1.19 15.46
CA GLY A 157 -9.92 -0.20 15.68
C GLY A 157 -8.53 -0.55 15.18
N ALA A 158 -7.74 0.39 14.66
CA ALA A 158 -6.38 0.13 14.21
C ALA A 158 -5.45 -0.23 15.38
N VAL A 159 -4.40 -1.02 15.10
CA VAL A 159 -3.40 -1.43 16.09
C VAL A 159 -2.07 -0.72 15.78
N LEU A 160 -1.69 0.23 16.64
CA LEU A 160 -0.47 1.04 16.53
C LEU A 160 0.60 0.68 17.60
N ARG A 161 0.57 -0.56 18.09
CA ARG A 161 1.53 -0.99 19.12
C ARG A 161 2.96 -0.78 18.68
N GLY A 162 3.72 0.02 19.48
CA GLY A 162 5.12 0.30 19.19
C GLY A 162 5.36 1.04 17.88
N ALA A 163 4.34 1.60 17.23
CA ALA A 163 4.50 2.41 16.03
C ALA A 163 5.18 3.74 16.35
N ASN A 164 5.94 4.26 15.41
CA ASN A 164 6.57 5.57 15.53
C ASN A 164 5.75 6.62 14.78
N LEU A 165 5.05 7.49 15.52
CA LEU A 165 4.29 8.63 14.99
C LEU A 165 4.96 9.97 15.36
N THR A 166 6.25 9.96 15.61
CA THR A 166 6.98 11.20 15.98
C THR A 166 6.78 12.26 14.89
N GLY A 167 6.21 13.42 15.29
CA GLY A 167 5.92 14.54 14.38
C GLY A 167 4.82 14.29 13.36
N ALA A 168 4.04 13.21 13.47
CA ALA A 168 2.91 12.95 12.59
C ALA A 168 1.77 13.96 12.82
N ASN A 169 1.03 14.28 11.76
CA ASN A 169 -0.18 15.10 11.82
C ASN A 169 -1.41 14.20 11.89
N LEU A 170 -2.11 14.17 13.03
CA LEU A 170 -3.37 13.44 13.23
C LEU A 170 -4.55 14.44 13.43
N LEU A 171 -4.46 15.64 12.87
CA LEU A 171 -5.54 16.63 12.96
C LEU A 171 -6.87 16.01 12.53
N CYS A 172 -7.87 16.05 13.43
CA CYS A 172 -9.21 15.50 13.17
C CYS A 172 -9.25 14.01 12.76
N ALA A 173 -8.20 13.23 12.99
CA ALA A 173 -8.23 11.80 12.72
C ALA A 173 -9.24 11.08 13.62
N SER A 174 -9.96 10.10 13.08
CA SER A 174 -10.88 9.26 13.83
C SER A 174 -10.11 8.07 14.44
N ILE A 175 -10.07 7.99 15.79
CA ILE A 175 -9.21 7.06 16.52
C ILE A 175 -9.97 6.21 17.56
N GLU A 176 -11.26 5.98 17.34
CA GLU A 176 -12.05 5.18 18.26
C GLU A 176 -11.52 3.74 18.34
N GLN A 177 -11.39 3.20 19.54
CA GLN A 177 -10.91 1.83 19.79
C GLN A 177 -9.51 1.54 19.22
N THR A 178 -8.72 2.56 18.88
CA THR A 178 -7.35 2.39 18.41
C THR A 178 -6.45 1.95 19.56
N VAL A 179 -5.55 0.98 19.30
CA VAL A 179 -4.62 0.44 20.28
C VAL A 179 -3.26 1.13 20.15
N TRP A 180 -2.82 1.86 21.20
CA TRP A 180 -1.63 2.72 21.19
C TRP A 180 -0.45 2.20 22.05
N ASP A 181 -0.51 0.97 22.58
CA ASP A 181 0.50 0.48 23.52
C ASP A 181 1.93 0.68 23.00
N GLY A 182 2.72 1.52 23.67
CA GLY A 182 4.11 1.78 23.30
C GLY A 182 4.31 2.60 22.01
N ALA A 183 3.27 3.17 21.44
CA ALA A 183 3.40 4.10 20.31
C ALA A 183 4.14 5.38 20.71
N LEU A 184 5.00 5.90 19.83
CA LEU A 184 5.74 7.14 20.03
C LEU A 184 4.97 8.30 19.39
N LEU A 185 4.53 9.26 20.22
CA LEU A 185 3.71 10.41 19.80
C LEU A 185 4.43 11.76 19.99
N ASP A 186 5.75 11.75 20.15
CA ASP A 186 6.52 12.98 20.37
C ASP A 186 6.26 13.98 19.24
N ARG A 187 5.81 15.20 19.60
CA ARG A 187 5.50 16.26 18.63
C ARG A 187 4.40 15.92 17.63
N ALA A 188 3.62 14.87 17.83
CA ALA A 188 2.46 14.60 16.97
C ALA A 188 1.37 15.66 17.23
N CYS A 189 0.70 16.08 16.14
CA CYS A 189 -0.49 16.91 16.24
C CYS A 189 -1.71 16.02 16.50
N LEU A 190 -2.35 16.16 17.66
CA LEU A 190 -3.52 15.38 18.07
C LEU A 190 -4.80 16.23 18.14
N GLN A 191 -4.75 17.47 17.65
CA GLN A 191 -5.88 18.38 17.71
C GLN A 191 -7.12 17.79 17.02
N GLY A 192 -8.28 17.92 17.66
CA GLY A 192 -9.53 17.37 17.13
C GLY A 192 -9.69 15.85 17.30
N THR A 193 -8.72 15.19 17.97
CA THR A 193 -8.87 13.78 18.38
C THR A 193 -9.24 13.69 19.87
N PRO A 194 -9.78 12.55 20.35
CA PRO A 194 -10.01 12.32 21.78
C PRO A 194 -8.75 12.33 22.65
N LEU A 195 -7.56 12.29 22.06
CA LEU A 195 -6.27 12.37 22.77
C LEU A 195 -5.75 13.81 22.91
N SER A 196 -6.41 14.80 22.29
CA SER A 196 -6.05 16.22 22.46
C SER A 196 -6.41 16.67 23.87
N LEU A 197 -5.41 17.15 24.62
CA LEU A 197 -5.57 17.81 25.94
C LEU A 197 -5.88 19.29 25.75
#